data_9da4404390e6f066530981a3eb682a5b
#
_entry.id   9da4404390e6f066530981a3eb682a5b
#
_cell.length_a   1.000
_cell.length_b   1.000
_cell.length_c   1.000
_cell.angle_alpha   90.00
_cell.angle_beta   90.00
_cell.angle_gamma   90.00
#
_symmetry.space_group_name_H-M   'P 1'
#
loop_
_entity.id
_entity.type
_entity.pdbx_description
1 polymer ?
#
loop_
_entity_poly.entity_id
_entity_poly.type
_entity_poly.pdbx_seq_one_letter_code
_entity_poly.pdbx_strand_id
1 'polypeptide(L)'
;MCIRDRHCIRSHVNGELRQDSTTDLMIFHVAYVIAELSRGMTLLPGTIISMGTPAGVGMGFDPPKWLHPGDEVACSIEGIGTLTNTVR
;
A
#
# COMPACT_ATOMS: atom_id res chain seq x y z
N MET A 1 5.28 -15.12 -0.75
CA MET A 1 4.40 -15.79 -1.72
C MET A 1 2.99 -15.26 -1.62
N CYS A 2 2.38 -14.95 -2.74
CA CYS A 2 1.03 -14.39 -2.79
C CYS A 2 0.03 -15.53 -2.90
N ILE A 3 -0.79 -15.68 -1.88
CA ILE A 3 -1.81 -16.73 -1.85
C ILE A 3 -3.16 -16.14 -1.47
N ARG A 4 -4.21 -16.97 -1.44
CA ARG A 4 -5.61 -16.57 -1.28
C ARG A 4 -5.87 -15.59 -0.14
N ASP A 5 -5.26 -15.79 1.03
CA ASP A 5 -5.46 -14.97 2.22
C ASP A 5 -4.38 -13.92 2.41
N ARG A 6 -3.45 -13.83 1.46
CA ARG A 6 -2.34 -12.90 1.50
C ARG A 6 -2.18 -12.26 0.13
N HIS A 7 -2.27 -10.94 0.09
CA HIS A 7 -2.15 -10.19 -1.14
C HIS A 7 -0.76 -9.56 -1.23
N CYS A 8 -0.09 -9.77 -2.34
CA CYS A 8 1.16 -9.08 -2.62
C CYS A 8 0.87 -7.64 -2.98
N ILE A 9 1.60 -6.72 -2.33
CA ILE A 9 1.49 -5.29 -2.55
C ILE A 9 2.85 -4.79 -3.01
N ARG A 10 2.88 -4.09 -4.14
CA ARG A 10 4.12 -3.57 -4.71
C ARG A 10 3.95 -2.14 -5.15
N SER A 11 5.03 -1.37 -5.05
CA SER A 11 5.09 -0.06 -5.67
C SER A 11 6.36 0.06 -6.49
N HIS A 12 6.23 0.72 -7.63
CA HIS A 12 7.34 0.99 -8.55
C HIS A 12 7.39 2.48 -8.84
N VAL A 13 8.59 3.02 -8.94
CA VAL A 13 8.82 4.40 -9.40
C VAL A 13 9.71 4.32 -10.62
N ASN A 14 9.19 4.77 -11.78
CA ASN A 14 9.88 4.67 -13.06
C ASN A 14 10.35 3.25 -13.39
N GLY A 15 9.53 2.24 -13.02
CA GLY A 15 9.85 0.84 -13.23
C GLY A 15 10.76 0.22 -12.17
N GLU A 16 11.29 1.02 -11.23
CA GLU A 16 12.11 0.51 -10.14
C GLU A 16 11.23 0.05 -8.98
N LEU A 17 11.39 -1.20 -8.56
CA LEU A 17 10.65 -1.73 -7.42
C LEU A 17 11.11 -1.03 -6.13
N ARG A 18 10.19 -0.36 -5.46
CA ARG A 18 10.45 0.37 -4.22
C ARG A 18 9.89 -0.34 -2.99
N GLN A 19 8.68 -0.85 -3.10
CA GLN A 19 8.03 -1.56 -2.02
C GLN A 19 7.55 -2.91 -2.54
N ASP A 20 7.79 -3.97 -1.76
CA ASP A 20 7.36 -5.32 -2.10
C ASP A 20 7.05 -6.05 -0.79
N SER A 21 5.78 -6.24 -0.51
CA SER A 21 5.35 -6.83 0.74
C SER A 21 4.05 -7.62 0.54
N THR A 22 3.55 -8.18 1.62
CA THR A 22 2.27 -8.87 1.62
C THR A 22 1.41 -8.38 2.78
N THR A 23 0.10 -8.53 2.66
CA THR A 23 -0.83 -8.17 3.74
C THR A 23 -0.61 -9.02 4.98
N ASP A 24 0.05 -10.16 4.85
CA ASP A 24 0.40 -11.05 5.96
C ASP A 24 1.36 -10.38 6.97
N LEU A 25 2.11 -9.37 6.53
CA LEU A 25 3.06 -8.63 7.36
C LEU A 25 2.44 -7.46 8.10
N MET A 26 1.14 -7.22 7.96
CA MET A 26 0.45 -6.15 8.69
C MET A 26 0.47 -6.42 10.19
N ILE A 27 0.79 -5.39 10.97
CA ILE A 27 0.76 -5.48 12.43
C ILE A 27 -0.66 -5.77 12.91
N PHE A 28 -1.63 -5.03 12.37
CA PHE A 28 -3.05 -5.28 12.61
C PHE A 28 -3.72 -5.65 11.29
N HIS A 29 -4.32 -6.85 11.25
CA HIS A 29 -4.98 -7.32 10.04
C HIS A 29 -6.30 -6.60 9.78
N VAL A 30 -6.78 -6.69 8.55
CA VAL A 30 -7.98 -5.97 8.09
C VAL A 30 -9.19 -6.25 8.98
N ALA A 31 -9.45 -7.52 9.29
CA ALA A 31 -10.60 -7.89 10.14
C ALA A 31 -10.54 -7.25 11.52
N TYR A 32 -9.34 -7.21 12.12
CA TYR A 32 -9.12 -6.59 13.43
C TYR A 32 -9.41 -5.09 13.38
N VAL A 33 -8.89 -4.40 12.36
CA VAL A 33 -9.08 -2.95 12.21
C VAL A 33 -10.56 -2.61 12.03
N ILE A 34 -11.27 -3.36 11.18
CA ILE A 34 -12.69 -3.15 10.96
C ILE A 34 -13.47 -3.34 12.25
N ALA A 35 -13.18 -4.42 13.00
CA ALA A 35 -13.84 -4.70 14.27
C ALA A 35 -13.60 -3.58 15.28
N GLU A 36 -12.35 -3.10 15.38
CA GLU A 36 -11.98 -2.05 16.32
C GLU A 36 -12.64 -0.71 16.01
N LEU A 37 -12.60 -0.30 14.72
CA LEU A 37 -13.20 0.97 14.31
C LEU A 37 -14.72 0.96 14.41
N SER A 38 -15.36 -0.17 14.10
CA SER A 38 -16.82 -0.27 14.13
C SER A 38 -17.39 -0.29 15.56
N ARG A 39 -16.55 -0.44 16.57
CA ARG A 39 -17.00 -0.35 17.97
C ARG A 39 -17.39 1.06 18.37
N GLY A 40 -16.75 2.07 17.77
CA GLY A 40 -16.99 3.48 18.10
C GLY A 40 -17.70 4.27 17.02
N MET A 41 -17.91 3.68 15.83
CA MET A 41 -18.55 4.38 14.70
C MET A 41 -19.19 3.39 13.75
N THR A 42 -20.12 3.86 12.95
CA THR A 42 -20.74 3.06 11.90
C THR A 42 -19.91 3.19 10.63
N LEU A 43 -19.43 2.05 10.09
CA LEU A 43 -18.71 2.03 8.82
C LEU A 43 -19.72 1.91 7.68
N LEU A 44 -19.75 2.92 6.81
CA LEU A 44 -20.69 2.97 5.68
C LEU A 44 -20.00 2.48 4.41
N PRO A 45 -20.78 2.03 3.40
CA PRO A 45 -20.21 1.74 2.09
C PRO A 45 -19.46 2.95 1.54
N GLY A 46 -18.28 2.74 0.97
CA GLY A 46 -17.44 3.81 0.48
C GLY A 46 -16.44 4.37 1.50
N THR A 47 -16.45 3.86 2.75
CA THR A 47 -15.46 4.26 3.76
C THR A 47 -14.07 3.82 3.34
N ILE A 48 -13.11 4.75 3.45
CA ILE A 48 -11.70 4.48 3.15
C ILE A 48 -10.91 4.45 4.45
N ILE A 49 -10.13 3.40 4.65
CA ILE A 49 -9.29 3.23 5.83
C ILE A 49 -7.83 3.14 5.38
N SER A 50 -7.00 4.06 5.88
CA SER A 50 -5.57 4.06 5.59
C SER A 50 -4.85 3.16 6.60
N MET A 51 -4.27 2.08 6.11
CA MET A 51 -3.70 1.02 6.94
C MET A 51 -2.19 1.17 7.18
N GLY A 52 -1.57 2.22 6.65
CA GLY A 52 -0.13 2.38 6.74
C GLY A 52 0.59 1.81 5.52
N THR A 53 1.91 1.78 5.60
CA THR A 53 2.73 1.39 4.45
C THR A 53 3.84 0.42 4.87
N PRO A 54 4.26 -0.48 3.97
CA PRO A 54 5.43 -1.33 4.22
C PRO A 54 6.74 -0.56 4.06
N ALA A 55 7.86 -1.24 4.33
CA ALA A 55 9.19 -0.68 4.11
C ALA A 55 9.40 -0.28 2.66
N GLY A 56 10.29 0.68 2.40
CA GLY A 56 10.64 1.13 1.06
C GLY A 56 10.14 2.53 0.71
N VAL A 57 9.68 3.30 1.71
CA VAL A 57 9.33 4.72 1.47
C VAL A 57 10.57 5.50 1.06
N GLY A 58 10.39 6.49 0.17
CA GLY A 58 11.52 7.25 -0.37
C GLY A 58 12.38 7.93 0.69
N MET A 59 11.77 8.43 1.75
CA MET A 59 12.48 9.05 2.86
C MET A 59 13.38 8.07 3.60
N GLY A 60 13.05 6.78 3.61
CA GLY A 60 13.80 5.75 4.31
C GLY A 60 15.05 5.25 3.60
N PHE A 61 15.27 5.66 2.34
CA PHE A 61 16.48 5.30 1.62
C PHE A 61 17.65 6.16 2.06
N ASP A 62 18.88 5.67 1.92
CA ASP A 62 20.11 6.39 2.20
C ASP A 62 20.96 6.43 0.92
N PRO A 63 21.03 7.57 0.19
CA PRO A 63 20.28 8.82 0.45
C PRO A 63 18.79 8.69 0.13
N PRO A 64 17.95 9.57 0.72
CA PRO A 64 16.51 9.53 0.41
C PRO A 64 16.22 9.67 -1.08
N LYS A 65 15.21 8.96 -1.54
CA LYS A 65 14.78 8.98 -2.94
C LYS A 65 13.44 9.69 -3.02
N TRP A 66 13.48 10.98 -3.37
CA TRP A 66 12.28 11.80 -3.49
C TRP A 66 11.64 11.65 -4.87
N LEU A 67 10.34 11.86 -4.92
CA LEU A 67 9.62 11.92 -6.19
C LEU A 67 9.82 13.29 -6.82
N HIS A 68 10.00 13.31 -8.12
CA HIS A 68 10.16 14.53 -8.91
C HIS A 68 9.06 14.65 -9.95
N PRO A 69 8.76 15.87 -10.43
CA PRO A 69 7.79 16.02 -11.52
C PRO A 69 8.19 15.16 -12.72
N GLY A 70 7.20 14.43 -13.27
CA GLY A 70 7.42 13.52 -14.39
C GLY A 70 7.68 12.06 -13.97
N ASP A 71 7.91 11.79 -12.69
CA ASP A 71 8.08 10.42 -12.22
C ASP A 71 6.76 9.66 -12.33
N GLU A 72 6.84 8.41 -12.78
CA GLU A 72 5.69 7.52 -12.86
C GLU A 72 5.67 6.60 -11.66
N VAL A 73 4.56 6.61 -10.93
CA VAL A 73 4.37 5.76 -9.74
C VAL A 73 3.29 4.73 -10.06
N ALA A 74 3.64 3.46 -9.91
CA ALA A 74 2.71 2.36 -10.12
C ALA A 74 2.55 1.59 -8.80
N CYS A 75 1.33 1.51 -8.31
CA CYS A 75 0.99 0.73 -7.11
C CYS A 75 0.14 -0.45 -7.54
N SER A 76 0.52 -1.64 -7.13
CA SER A 76 -0.19 -2.85 -7.51
C SER A 76 -0.52 -3.73 -6.32
N ILE A 77 -1.68 -4.36 -6.38
CA ILE A 77 -2.12 -5.36 -5.41
C ILE A 77 -2.57 -6.56 -6.22
N GLU A 78 -1.99 -7.71 -5.93
CA GLU A 78 -2.38 -8.94 -6.63
C GLU A 78 -3.87 -9.23 -6.40
N GLY A 79 -4.57 -9.56 -7.47
CA GLY A 79 -6.00 -9.83 -7.45
C GLY A 79 -6.89 -8.60 -7.58
N ILE A 80 -6.33 -7.38 -7.44
CA ILE A 80 -7.08 -6.12 -7.59
C ILE A 80 -6.65 -5.39 -8.86
N GLY A 81 -5.35 -5.24 -9.07
CA GLY A 81 -4.82 -4.58 -10.24
C GLY A 81 -3.72 -3.57 -9.95
N THR A 82 -3.41 -2.75 -10.93
CA THR A 82 -2.35 -1.74 -10.86
C THR A 82 -2.91 -0.36 -11.12
N LEU A 83 -2.57 0.59 -10.25
CA LEU A 83 -2.89 2.00 -10.41
C LEU A 83 -1.60 2.75 -10.73
N THR A 84 -1.57 3.44 -11.87
CA THR A 84 -0.40 4.19 -12.33
C THR A 84 -0.73 5.66 -12.42
N ASN A 85 0.13 6.51 -11.86
CA ASN A 85 0.00 7.96 -11.90
C ASN A 85 1.35 8.61 -12.18
N THR A 86 1.30 9.81 -12.72
CA THR A 86 2.50 10.62 -12.98
C THR A 86 2.52 11.80 -12.03
N VAL A 87 3.70 12.08 -11.44
CA VAL A 87 3.88 13.22 -10.54
C VAL A 87 3.88 14.52 -11.35
N ARG A 88 3.15 15.51 -10.90
CA ARG A 88 3.08 16.83 -11.52
C ARG A 88 4.09 17.81 -10.97
#